data_cbbdb4f8c3a080716a9c5a1070f8799b
#
_entry.id   cbbdb4f8c3a080716a9c5a1070f8799b
#
_cell.length_a   1.000
_cell.length_b   1.000
_cell.length_c   1.000
_cell.angle_alpha   90.00
_cell.angle_beta   90.00
_cell.angle_gamma   90.00
#
_symmetry.space_group_name_H-M   'P 1'
#
loop_
_entity.id
_entity.type
_entity.pdbx_description
1 polymer ?
#
loop_
_entity_poly.entity_id
_entity_poly.type
_entity_poly.pdbx_seq_one_letter_code
_entity_poly.pdbx_strand_id
1 'polypeptide(L)'
;RHTTHYLAAGPEDGPLIVFVHGWPELAISWRSQLPAFAALGFRCVAPDMRGYGRSTVHPRHEDYAQEAIVADMLELLAALGRERAVWVGHDWGSPVVWNIAAHHAGRCQGVASLCVPYLAAGFALPSLMPLIDRRTYPEAEFPVGQWDYQHFYLENFACAVAVFEADVSASVRC
;
A
#
# COMPACT_ATOMS: atom_id res chain seq x y z
N ARG A 1 9.13 -3.93 -18.58
CA ARG A 1 8.72 -5.10 -17.78
C ARG A 1 8.73 -4.68 -16.31
N HIS A 2 7.68 -5.00 -15.57
CA HIS A 2 7.64 -4.78 -14.11
C HIS A 2 8.41 -5.88 -13.39
N THR A 3 9.11 -5.53 -12.31
CA THR A 3 9.76 -6.46 -11.38
C THR A 3 9.35 -6.08 -9.98
N THR A 4 8.84 -7.04 -9.21
CA THR A 4 8.50 -6.88 -7.79
C THR A 4 9.57 -7.52 -6.93
N HIS A 5 10.25 -6.71 -6.12
CA HIS A 5 11.10 -7.20 -5.04
C HIS A 5 10.24 -7.52 -3.82
N TYR A 6 10.60 -8.54 -3.05
CA TYR A 6 9.90 -8.86 -1.80
C TYR A 6 10.82 -9.46 -0.75
N LEU A 7 10.43 -9.32 0.51
CA LEU A 7 10.98 -10.06 1.64
C LEU A 7 10.07 -11.26 1.92
N ALA A 8 10.66 -12.36 2.38
CA ALA A 8 9.90 -13.55 2.71
C ALA A 8 10.45 -14.27 3.94
N ALA A 9 9.55 -14.94 4.68
CA ALA A 9 9.88 -15.78 5.82
C ALA A 9 8.88 -16.94 5.92
N GLY A 10 9.28 -18.01 6.62
CA GLY A 10 8.47 -19.20 6.86
C GLY A 10 8.56 -20.24 5.75
N PRO A 11 7.93 -21.43 5.99
CA PRO A 11 7.99 -22.57 5.09
C PRO A 11 7.39 -22.24 3.71
N GLU A 12 8.00 -22.73 2.65
CA GLU A 12 7.56 -22.42 1.28
C GLU A 12 6.17 -22.97 0.96
N ASP A 13 5.78 -24.06 1.59
CA ASP A 13 4.48 -24.75 1.43
C ASP A 13 3.41 -24.29 2.45
N GLY A 14 3.78 -23.46 3.43
CA GLY A 14 2.85 -22.92 4.42
C GLY A 14 1.71 -22.08 3.82
N PRO A 15 0.59 -21.90 4.53
CA PRO A 15 -0.46 -20.99 4.10
C PRO A 15 0.10 -19.58 3.88
N LEU A 16 -0.23 -18.95 2.74
CA LEU A 16 0.38 -17.68 2.34
C LEU A 16 -0.32 -16.48 2.98
N ILE A 17 0.48 -15.60 3.57
CA ILE A 17 0.09 -14.23 3.94
C ILE A 17 0.92 -13.25 3.13
N VAL A 18 0.28 -12.29 2.47
CA VAL A 18 0.95 -11.19 1.77
C VAL A 18 0.69 -9.88 2.52
N PHE A 19 1.77 -9.20 2.90
CA PHE A 19 1.76 -7.95 3.66
C PHE A 19 2.08 -6.77 2.75
N VAL A 20 1.09 -5.94 2.47
CA VAL A 20 1.17 -4.82 1.54
C VAL A 20 1.34 -3.51 2.31
N HIS A 21 2.49 -2.86 2.14
CA HIS A 21 2.82 -1.60 2.82
C HIS A 21 2.13 -0.40 2.18
N GLY A 22 2.19 0.75 2.85
CA GLY A 22 1.69 2.03 2.38
C GLY A 22 2.80 3.06 2.11
N TRP A 23 2.46 4.33 2.22
CA TRP A 23 3.37 5.45 2.05
C TRP A 23 3.74 6.05 3.44
N PRO A 24 5.00 6.44 3.68
CA PRO A 24 6.21 6.29 2.85
C PRO A 24 7.03 5.02 3.20
N GLU A 25 6.39 3.90 3.30
CA GLU A 25 6.95 2.65 3.80
C GLU A 25 7.55 1.77 2.70
N LEU A 26 8.14 0.64 3.13
CA LEU A 26 8.74 -0.41 2.29
C LEU A 26 8.38 -1.79 2.88
N ALA A 27 8.70 -2.85 2.16
CA ALA A 27 8.59 -4.24 2.65
C ALA A 27 9.21 -4.45 4.04
N ILE A 28 10.29 -3.73 4.35
CA ILE A 28 10.99 -3.81 5.64
C ILE A 28 10.14 -3.35 6.84
N SER A 29 9.08 -2.59 6.63
CA SER A 29 8.14 -2.20 7.70
C SER A 29 7.53 -3.42 8.38
N TRP A 30 7.40 -4.52 7.66
CA TRP A 30 6.87 -5.79 8.14
C TRP A 30 7.89 -6.73 8.78
N ARG A 31 9.15 -6.25 9.04
CA ARG A 31 10.26 -7.05 9.57
C ARG A 31 9.96 -7.76 10.89
N SER A 32 9.04 -7.25 11.69
CA SER A 32 8.63 -7.88 12.97
C SER A 32 7.49 -8.87 12.78
N GLN A 33 6.58 -8.61 11.83
CA GLN A 33 5.44 -9.49 11.55
C GLN A 33 5.86 -10.74 10.79
N LEU A 34 6.78 -10.60 9.82
CA LEU A 34 7.24 -11.73 9.00
C LEU A 34 7.73 -12.91 9.85
N PRO A 35 8.70 -12.76 10.78
CA PRO A 35 9.16 -13.89 11.60
C PRO A 35 8.10 -14.36 12.59
N ALA A 36 7.25 -13.49 13.11
CA ALA A 36 6.21 -13.85 14.06
C ALA A 36 5.17 -14.80 13.44
N PHE A 37 4.68 -14.49 12.26
CA PHE A 37 3.73 -15.36 11.54
C PHE A 37 4.42 -16.58 10.93
N ALA A 38 5.69 -16.46 10.52
CA ALA A 38 6.47 -17.58 10.05
C ALA A 38 6.65 -18.66 11.14
N ALA A 39 6.85 -18.25 12.39
CA ALA A 39 6.93 -19.17 13.54
C ALA A 39 5.62 -19.94 13.82
N LEU A 40 4.49 -19.43 13.30
CA LEU A 40 3.18 -20.09 13.36
C LEU A 40 2.94 -21.01 12.13
N GLY A 41 3.93 -21.19 11.25
CA GLY A 41 3.84 -22.07 10.08
C GLY A 41 3.32 -21.40 8.81
N PHE A 42 3.13 -20.09 8.80
CA PHE A 42 2.73 -19.37 7.60
C PHE A 42 3.93 -19.07 6.69
N ARG A 43 3.72 -19.11 5.38
CA ARG A 43 4.57 -18.45 4.40
C ARG A 43 4.19 -16.97 4.38
N CYS A 44 5.11 -16.09 4.75
CA CYS A 44 4.92 -14.64 4.83
C CYS A 44 5.70 -13.98 3.71
N VAL A 45 5.06 -13.11 2.94
CA VAL A 45 5.66 -12.35 1.84
C VAL A 45 5.30 -10.88 1.99
N ALA A 46 6.29 -10.00 1.92
CA ALA A 46 6.08 -8.55 1.93
C ALA A 46 6.75 -7.96 0.68
N PRO A 47 6.01 -7.55 -0.35
CA PRO A 47 6.56 -6.88 -1.52
C PRO A 47 6.91 -5.42 -1.21
N ASP A 48 7.96 -4.91 -1.85
CA ASP A 48 8.06 -3.49 -2.16
C ASP A 48 7.05 -3.20 -3.27
N MET A 49 6.12 -2.29 -3.03
CA MET A 49 5.10 -1.98 -4.02
C MET A 49 5.71 -1.25 -5.23
N ARG A 50 4.95 -1.17 -6.33
CA ARG A 50 5.31 -0.43 -7.54
C ARG A 50 5.78 0.99 -7.21
N GLY A 51 6.98 1.36 -7.66
CA GLY A 51 7.59 2.66 -7.38
C GLY A 51 8.36 2.75 -6.07
N TYR A 52 8.40 1.68 -5.27
CA TYR A 52 9.07 1.66 -3.98
C TYR A 52 10.25 0.72 -3.94
N GLY A 53 11.22 1.05 -3.10
CA GLY A 53 12.34 0.20 -2.73
C GLY A 53 13.12 -0.34 -3.92
N ARG A 54 13.12 -1.66 -4.08
CA ARG A 54 13.82 -2.38 -5.15
C ARG A 54 12.90 -2.84 -6.28
N SER A 55 11.61 -2.52 -6.21
CA SER A 55 10.65 -2.76 -7.28
C SER A 55 10.76 -1.73 -8.38
N THR A 56 10.21 -2.03 -9.56
CA THR A 56 10.30 -1.14 -10.72
C THR A 56 9.63 0.20 -10.47
N VAL A 57 10.37 1.28 -10.75
CA VAL A 57 9.83 2.65 -10.84
C VAL A 57 9.39 2.90 -12.28
N HIS A 58 8.18 3.41 -12.45
CA HIS A 58 7.61 3.75 -13.76
C HIS A 58 7.59 5.26 -13.97
N PRO A 59 7.81 5.75 -15.21
CA PRO A 59 7.98 7.19 -15.46
C PRO A 59 6.68 7.97 -15.52
N ARG A 60 5.53 7.30 -15.74
CA ARG A 60 4.25 7.98 -15.96
C ARG A 60 3.36 7.86 -14.73
N HIS A 61 2.62 8.91 -14.44
CA HIS A 61 1.70 8.95 -13.29
C HIS A 61 0.60 7.87 -13.39
N GLU A 62 0.04 7.67 -14.57
CA GLU A 62 -0.99 6.66 -14.82
C GLU A 62 -0.53 5.22 -14.58
N ASP A 63 0.78 4.96 -14.62
CA ASP A 63 1.34 3.64 -14.33
C ASP A 63 1.15 3.23 -12.85
N TYR A 64 0.78 4.18 -11.99
CA TYR A 64 0.51 3.98 -10.56
C TYR A 64 -0.97 3.89 -10.23
N ALA A 65 -1.82 3.70 -11.23
CA ALA A 65 -3.24 3.44 -11.00
C ALA A 65 -3.44 2.21 -10.11
N GLN A 66 -4.46 2.25 -9.26
CA GLN A 66 -4.79 1.18 -8.32
C GLN A 66 -4.92 -0.19 -9.00
N GLU A 67 -5.49 -0.21 -10.21
CA GLU A 67 -5.63 -1.43 -11.02
C GLU A 67 -4.28 -2.05 -11.37
N ALA A 68 -3.28 -1.24 -11.73
CA ALA A 68 -1.94 -1.72 -12.04
C ALA A 68 -1.23 -2.28 -10.79
N ILE A 69 -1.43 -1.66 -9.64
CA ILE A 69 -0.87 -2.13 -8.37
C ILE A 69 -1.50 -3.47 -7.95
N VAL A 70 -2.81 -3.59 -8.09
CA VAL A 70 -3.53 -4.86 -7.85
C VAL A 70 -3.05 -5.95 -8.80
N ALA A 71 -2.84 -5.64 -10.08
CA ALA A 71 -2.31 -6.59 -11.05
C ALA A 71 -0.92 -7.12 -10.64
N ASP A 72 -0.01 -6.26 -10.17
CA ASP A 72 1.29 -6.68 -9.66
C ASP A 72 1.17 -7.68 -8.50
N MET A 73 0.24 -7.44 -7.58
CA MET A 73 0.02 -8.35 -6.44
C MET A 73 -0.53 -9.70 -6.89
N LEU A 74 -1.39 -9.72 -7.89
CA LEU A 74 -1.93 -10.97 -8.46
C LEU A 74 -0.87 -11.72 -9.28
N GLU A 75 0.00 -11.00 -9.99
CA GLU A 75 1.15 -11.58 -10.68
C GLU A 75 2.16 -12.18 -9.68
N LEU A 76 2.44 -11.47 -8.58
CA LEU A 76 3.27 -11.99 -7.49
C LEU A 76 2.67 -13.27 -6.91
N LEU A 77 1.37 -13.31 -6.63
CA LEU A 77 0.66 -14.50 -6.14
C LEU A 77 0.85 -15.68 -7.09
N ALA A 78 0.68 -15.45 -8.39
CA ALA A 78 0.86 -16.48 -9.42
C ALA A 78 2.33 -16.94 -9.54
N ALA A 79 3.30 -16.01 -9.47
CA ALA A 79 4.73 -16.31 -9.49
C ALA A 79 5.18 -17.14 -8.28
N LEU A 80 4.52 -16.98 -7.13
CA LEU A 80 4.71 -17.80 -5.93
C LEU A 80 4.06 -19.19 -6.05
N GLY A 81 3.40 -19.51 -7.17
CA GLY A 81 2.70 -20.78 -7.39
C GLY A 81 1.45 -20.93 -6.52
N ARG A 82 0.82 -19.83 -6.14
CA ARG A 82 -0.33 -19.83 -5.23
C ARG A 82 -1.59 -19.30 -5.92
N GLU A 83 -2.72 -19.88 -5.57
CA GLU A 83 -4.02 -19.45 -6.09
C GLU A 83 -4.66 -18.40 -5.21
N ARG A 84 -4.45 -18.47 -3.89
CA ARG A 84 -5.09 -17.63 -2.88
C ARG A 84 -4.12 -17.28 -1.77
N ALA A 85 -4.35 -16.14 -1.12
CA ALA A 85 -3.62 -15.71 0.07
C ALA A 85 -4.54 -15.00 1.08
N VAL A 86 -4.07 -14.89 2.31
CA VAL A 86 -4.56 -13.86 3.24
C VAL A 86 -3.80 -12.58 2.87
N TRP A 87 -4.53 -11.47 2.71
CA TRP A 87 -3.98 -10.17 2.34
C TRP A 87 -4.04 -9.21 3.52
N VAL A 88 -2.90 -8.66 3.90
CA VAL A 88 -2.79 -7.69 4.99
C VAL A 88 -2.30 -6.38 4.40
N GLY A 89 -3.09 -5.31 4.54
CA GLY A 89 -2.74 -3.99 4.02
C GLY A 89 -2.64 -2.95 5.11
N HIS A 90 -1.69 -2.04 4.99
CA HIS A 90 -1.53 -0.87 5.83
C HIS A 90 -1.50 0.39 4.97
N ASP A 91 -2.14 1.48 5.41
CA ASP A 91 -2.19 2.77 4.72
C ASP A 91 -2.59 2.59 3.23
N TRP A 92 -1.80 3.04 2.25
CA TRP A 92 -2.06 2.83 0.82
C TRP A 92 -2.07 1.36 0.38
N GLY A 93 -1.54 0.44 1.18
CA GLY A 93 -1.71 -1.00 0.98
C GLY A 93 -3.12 -1.49 1.27
N SER A 94 -3.89 -0.76 2.10
CA SER A 94 -5.26 -1.13 2.46
C SER A 94 -6.23 -1.08 1.27
N PRO A 95 -6.30 -0.01 0.46
CA PRO A 95 -7.08 0.00 -0.77
C PRO A 95 -6.73 -1.15 -1.73
N VAL A 96 -5.45 -1.54 -1.81
CA VAL A 96 -5.02 -2.66 -2.65
C VAL A 96 -5.68 -3.97 -2.19
N VAL A 97 -5.55 -4.31 -0.91
CA VAL A 97 -6.12 -5.57 -0.39
C VAL A 97 -7.65 -5.56 -0.41
N TRP A 98 -8.29 -4.39 -0.23
CA TRP A 98 -9.73 -4.24 -0.38
C TRP A 98 -10.20 -4.46 -1.82
N ASN A 99 -9.46 -3.92 -2.82
CA ASN A 99 -9.76 -4.17 -4.23
C ASN A 99 -9.59 -5.64 -4.62
N ILE A 100 -8.56 -6.32 -4.09
CA ILE A 100 -8.39 -7.76 -4.28
C ILE A 100 -9.60 -8.51 -3.71
N ALA A 101 -10.03 -8.20 -2.49
CA ALA A 101 -11.17 -8.86 -1.86
C ALA A 101 -12.48 -8.60 -2.62
N ALA A 102 -12.71 -7.37 -3.10
CA ALA A 102 -13.94 -6.98 -3.78
C ALA A 102 -14.03 -7.50 -5.22
N HIS A 103 -12.94 -7.46 -5.97
CA HIS A 103 -12.95 -7.73 -7.42
C HIS A 103 -12.27 -9.05 -7.81
N HIS A 104 -11.47 -9.64 -6.90
CA HIS A 104 -10.74 -10.89 -7.12
C HIS A 104 -10.94 -11.88 -5.96
N ALA A 105 -12.18 -12.04 -5.48
CA ALA A 105 -12.53 -12.85 -4.31
C ALA A 105 -11.98 -14.30 -4.40
N GLY A 106 -11.85 -14.86 -5.59
CA GLY A 106 -11.20 -16.15 -5.83
C GLY A 106 -9.71 -16.20 -5.46
N ARG A 107 -9.04 -15.04 -5.32
CA ARG A 107 -7.64 -14.89 -4.93
C ARG A 107 -7.46 -14.51 -3.45
N CYS A 108 -8.57 -14.36 -2.71
CA CYS A 108 -8.59 -13.91 -1.33
C CYS A 108 -9.11 -15.02 -0.41
N GLN A 109 -8.32 -15.42 0.60
CA GLN A 109 -8.75 -16.28 1.70
C GLN A 109 -9.26 -15.45 2.88
N GLY A 110 -8.75 -14.25 3.04
CA GLY A 110 -9.11 -13.30 4.06
C GLY A 110 -8.37 -12.00 3.84
N VAL A 111 -8.90 -10.92 4.43
CA VAL A 111 -8.30 -9.60 4.39
C VAL A 111 -8.20 -9.02 5.79
N ALA A 112 -7.06 -8.40 6.09
CA ALA A 112 -6.88 -7.52 7.24
C ALA A 112 -6.41 -6.17 6.74
N SER A 113 -7.06 -5.10 7.21
CA SER A 113 -6.73 -3.73 6.84
C SER A 113 -6.43 -2.92 8.09
N LEU A 114 -5.30 -2.22 8.07
CA LEU A 114 -4.84 -1.39 9.16
C LEU A 114 -4.93 0.08 8.75
N CYS A 115 -5.50 0.89 9.63
CA CYS A 115 -5.77 2.33 9.57
C CYS A 115 -6.74 2.80 8.47
N VAL A 116 -6.94 2.07 7.36
CA VAL A 116 -7.83 2.51 6.28
C VAL A 116 -8.98 1.53 6.08
N PRO A 117 -10.24 1.93 6.37
CA PRO A 117 -11.41 1.07 6.22
C PRO A 117 -11.76 0.82 4.74
N TYR A 118 -12.65 -0.13 4.50
CA TYR A 118 -13.26 -0.28 3.19
C TYR A 118 -14.16 0.91 2.86
N LEU A 119 -13.88 1.58 1.75
CA LEU A 119 -14.70 2.66 1.22
C LEU A 119 -15.22 2.28 -0.18
N ALA A 120 -16.50 1.97 -0.27
CA ALA A 120 -17.13 1.56 -1.52
C ALA A 120 -17.06 2.65 -2.61
N ALA A 121 -17.05 3.93 -2.23
CA ALA A 121 -16.91 5.08 -3.12
C ALA A 121 -15.45 5.33 -3.55
N GLY A 122 -14.48 4.54 -3.04
CA GLY A 122 -13.05 4.72 -3.32
C GLY A 122 -12.40 5.84 -2.53
N PHE A 123 -11.10 6.06 -2.81
CA PHE A 123 -10.22 7.01 -2.10
C PHE A 123 -9.93 8.29 -2.90
N ALA A 124 -10.71 8.62 -3.93
CA ALA A 124 -10.59 9.90 -4.60
C ALA A 124 -11.03 11.04 -3.65
N LEU A 125 -10.33 12.17 -3.66
CA LEU A 125 -10.63 13.32 -2.80
C LEU A 125 -12.12 13.71 -2.80
N PRO A 126 -12.84 13.76 -3.93
CA PRO A 126 -14.28 14.07 -3.93
C PRO A 126 -15.12 13.08 -3.09
N SER A 127 -14.71 11.82 -3.01
CA SER A 127 -15.39 10.81 -2.19
C SER A 127 -15.05 10.92 -0.70
N LEU A 128 -13.91 11.50 -0.36
CA LEU A 128 -13.42 11.67 1.00
C LEU A 128 -13.93 12.97 1.64
N MET A 129 -14.09 14.04 0.87
CA MET A 129 -14.50 15.35 1.38
C MET A 129 -15.75 15.33 2.27
N PRO A 130 -16.84 14.57 1.97
CA PRO A 130 -18.00 14.48 2.84
C PRO A 130 -17.73 13.84 4.21
N LEU A 131 -16.57 13.16 4.37
CA LEU A 131 -16.18 12.49 5.61
C LEU A 131 -15.33 13.38 6.54
N ILE A 132 -15.04 14.62 6.14
CA ILE A 132 -14.23 15.54 6.92
C ILE A 132 -15.01 16.05 8.13
N ASP A 133 -14.45 15.88 9.34
CA ASP A 133 -14.96 16.58 10.51
C ASP A 133 -14.51 18.04 10.48
N ARG A 134 -15.37 18.92 10.03
CA ARG A 134 -15.14 20.35 9.88
C ARG A 134 -14.97 21.11 11.20
N ARG A 135 -15.25 20.49 12.34
CA ARG A 135 -14.92 21.05 13.66
C ARG A 135 -13.44 20.88 13.97
N THR A 136 -12.85 19.77 13.57
CA THR A 136 -11.41 19.50 13.72
C THR A 136 -10.59 20.13 12.60
N TYR A 137 -11.12 20.15 11.38
CA TYR A 137 -10.46 20.67 10.18
C TYR A 137 -11.32 21.76 9.52
N PRO A 138 -11.28 23.02 10.03
CA PRO A 138 -12.01 24.16 9.45
C PRO A 138 -11.61 24.35 7.98
N GLU A 139 -12.57 24.58 7.09
CA GLU A 139 -12.36 24.66 5.65
C GLU A 139 -11.39 25.79 5.24
N ALA A 140 -11.37 26.89 5.97
CA ALA A 140 -10.50 28.03 5.71
C ALA A 140 -9.00 27.72 5.91
N GLU A 141 -8.69 26.76 6.81
CA GLU A 141 -7.30 26.36 7.12
C GLU A 141 -6.95 25.02 6.46
N PHE A 142 -7.91 24.15 6.33
CA PHE A 142 -7.77 22.77 5.82
C PHE A 142 -8.84 22.49 4.74
N PRO A 143 -8.68 23.02 3.52
CA PRO A 143 -9.68 22.86 2.46
C PRO A 143 -10.05 21.39 2.20
N VAL A 144 -9.09 20.47 2.27
CA VAL A 144 -9.28 19.02 2.07
C VAL A 144 -9.13 18.23 3.39
N GLY A 145 -9.17 18.93 4.53
CA GLY A 145 -9.15 18.34 5.87
C GLY A 145 -7.86 17.57 6.16
N GLN A 146 -7.98 16.37 6.71
CA GLN A 146 -6.84 15.50 7.01
C GLN A 146 -6.07 15.02 5.77
N TRP A 147 -6.59 15.26 4.58
CA TRP A 147 -5.95 14.89 3.31
C TRP A 147 -5.27 16.06 2.59
N ASP A 148 -5.11 17.22 3.25
CA ASP A 148 -4.43 18.40 2.68
C ASP A 148 -3.01 18.09 2.19
N TYR A 149 -2.32 17.13 2.82
CA TYR A 149 -1.01 16.67 2.38
C TYR A 149 -1.05 16.05 0.97
N GLN A 150 -2.13 15.32 0.62
CA GLN A 150 -2.30 14.76 -0.73
C GLN A 150 -2.53 15.88 -1.76
N HIS A 151 -3.35 16.86 -1.40
CA HIS A 151 -3.58 18.04 -2.23
C HIS A 151 -2.27 18.81 -2.45
N PHE A 152 -1.49 19.02 -1.37
CA PHE A 152 -0.18 19.64 -1.47
C PHE A 152 0.75 18.91 -2.44
N TYR A 153 0.82 17.57 -2.37
CA TYR A 153 1.66 16.79 -3.29
C TYR A 153 1.18 16.84 -4.73
N LEU A 154 -0.13 16.90 -4.98
CA LEU A 154 -0.66 17.04 -6.33
C LEU A 154 -0.30 18.39 -6.95
N GLU A 155 -0.40 19.47 -6.19
CA GLU A 155 -0.15 20.84 -6.69
C GLU A 155 1.33 21.22 -6.68
N ASN A 156 2.10 20.68 -5.75
CA ASN A 156 3.49 21.07 -5.48
C ASN A 156 4.47 19.91 -5.66
N PHE A 157 4.19 18.96 -6.56
CA PHE A 157 4.95 17.73 -6.71
C PHE A 157 6.47 17.95 -6.82
N ALA A 158 6.91 18.86 -7.70
CA ALA A 158 8.34 19.14 -7.90
C ALA A 158 9.01 19.71 -6.64
N CYS A 159 8.29 20.55 -5.88
CA CYS A 159 8.78 21.09 -4.61
C CYS A 159 8.88 19.98 -3.54
N ALA A 160 7.86 19.14 -3.43
CA ALA A 160 7.86 18.01 -2.50
C ALA A 160 9.02 17.05 -2.79
N VAL A 161 9.24 16.68 -4.05
CA VAL A 161 10.38 15.85 -4.46
C VAL A 161 11.70 16.49 -4.04
N ALA A 162 11.92 17.78 -4.34
CA ALA A 162 13.15 18.46 -4.00
C ALA A 162 13.42 18.50 -2.48
N VAL A 163 12.37 18.68 -1.67
CA VAL A 163 12.47 18.66 -0.21
C VAL A 163 12.83 17.27 0.31
N PHE A 164 12.17 16.22 -0.19
CA PHE A 164 12.45 14.85 0.24
C PHE A 164 13.84 14.37 -0.19
N GLU A 165 14.31 14.77 -1.35
CA GLU A 165 15.65 14.40 -1.87
C GLU A 165 16.77 15.18 -1.19
N ALA A 166 16.51 16.39 -0.67
CA ALA A 166 17.51 17.21 -0.01
C ALA A 166 18.07 16.56 1.27
N ASP A 167 17.24 15.87 2.04
CA ASP A 167 17.64 15.07 3.20
C ASP A 167 16.68 13.88 3.40
N VAL A 168 16.98 12.78 2.72
CA VAL A 168 16.22 11.54 2.82
C VAL A 168 16.16 11.00 4.26
N SER A 169 17.26 11.18 5.03
CA SER A 169 17.32 10.71 6.42
C SER A 169 16.38 11.50 7.33
N ALA A 170 16.27 12.82 7.14
CA ALA A 170 15.33 13.65 7.89
C ALA A 170 13.89 13.31 7.49
N SER A 171 13.61 13.05 6.20
CA SER A 171 12.28 12.75 5.69
C SER A 171 11.66 11.45 6.24
N VAL A 172 12.47 10.50 6.74
CA VAL A 172 12.00 9.20 7.26
C VAL A 172 12.20 9.04 8.77
N ARG A 173 12.64 10.07 9.49
CA ARG A 173 12.86 10.03 10.95
C ARG A 173 11.67 10.54 11.77
N CYS A 174 10.58 10.91 11.14
CA CYS A 174 9.37 11.41 11.82
C CYS A 174 8.61 10.31 12.52
#